data_4d32e535c88ba2f565f148577d1c8bf2
#
_entry.id   4d32e535c88ba2f565f148577d1c8bf2
#
_cell.length_a   1.000
_cell.length_b   1.000
_cell.length_c   1.000
_cell.angle_alpha   90.00
_cell.angle_beta   90.00
_cell.angle_gamma   90.00
#
_symmetry.space_group_name_H-M   'P 1'
#
loop_
_entity.id
_entity.type
_entity.pdbx_description
1 polymer ?
#
loop_
_entity_poly.entity_id
_entity_poly.type
_entity_poly.pdbx_seq_one_letter_code
_entity_poly.pdbx_strand_id
1 'polypeptide(L)'
;NEKAIRVAINHSKKNKLKINYRNIDINQIKDKSFDVITCMEVLEHVDDINQIIYHSAKILKSGGIFIGSTINKTFSSYLFAILAAEKILRIVPEKTHSWEKLVKPNILKVTFLKNGFYRFNDIGVMYNPFNNSWRYSNLTNINYMFNTFKT
;
A
#
# COMPACT_ATOMS: atom_id res chain seq x y z
N ASN A 1 14.36 3.06 -6.65
CA ASN A 1 14.57 3.99 -7.78
C ASN A 1 15.29 5.24 -7.28
N GLU A 2 16.57 5.39 -7.63
CA GLU A 2 17.43 6.49 -7.16
C GLU A 2 16.94 7.89 -7.55
N LYS A 3 16.33 8.03 -8.73
CA LYS A 3 15.79 9.32 -9.18
C LYS A 3 14.67 9.80 -8.26
N ALA A 4 13.75 8.90 -7.88
CA ALA A 4 12.66 9.22 -6.95
C ALA A 4 13.19 9.57 -5.56
N ILE A 5 14.18 8.83 -5.06
CA ILE A 5 14.83 9.11 -3.76
C ILE A 5 15.49 10.49 -3.77
N ARG A 6 16.20 10.87 -4.83
CA ARG A 6 16.82 12.22 -4.94
C ARG A 6 15.76 13.33 -4.92
N VAL A 7 14.67 13.17 -5.62
CA VAL A 7 13.55 14.13 -5.59
C VAL A 7 12.96 14.24 -4.20
N ALA A 8 12.72 13.12 -3.52
CA ALA A 8 12.19 13.08 -2.16
C ALA A 8 13.13 13.77 -1.14
N ILE A 9 14.44 13.53 -1.23
CA ILE A 9 15.45 14.20 -0.39
C ILE A 9 15.42 15.71 -0.61
N ASN A 10 15.36 16.17 -1.87
CA ASN A 10 15.31 17.60 -2.16
C ASN A 10 14.04 18.24 -1.62
N HIS A 11 12.90 17.57 -1.76
CA HIS A 11 11.62 18.01 -1.22
C HIS A 11 11.66 18.11 0.32
N SER A 12 12.18 17.10 1.01
CA SER A 12 12.28 17.12 2.48
C SER A 12 13.18 18.24 2.98
N LYS A 13 14.33 18.48 2.32
CA LYS A 13 15.25 19.60 2.66
C LYS A 13 14.55 20.95 2.49
N LYS A 14 13.84 21.16 1.37
CA LYS A 14 13.10 22.40 1.10
C LYS A 14 12.04 22.68 2.18
N ASN A 15 11.40 21.63 2.70
CA ASN A 15 10.37 21.72 3.74
C ASN A 15 10.92 21.56 5.17
N LYS A 16 12.24 21.54 5.35
CA LYS A 16 12.93 21.39 6.66
C LYS A 16 12.50 20.12 7.42
N LEU A 17 12.15 19.03 6.70
CA LEU A 17 11.76 17.74 7.28
C LEU A 17 13.00 16.86 7.50
N LYS A 18 13.07 16.21 8.65
CA LYS A 18 14.11 15.23 8.98
C LYS A 18 13.64 13.84 8.62
N ILE A 19 13.84 13.42 7.37
CA ILE A 19 13.45 12.09 6.87
C ILE A 19 14.71 11.37 6.37
N ASN A 20 14.88 10.12 6.79
CA ASN A 20 15.96 9.25 6.33
C ASN A 20 15.46 8.40 5.15
N TYR A 21 15.79 8.79 3.92
CA TYR A 21 15.48 8.04 2.71
C TYR A 21 16.56 7.01 2.42
N ARG A 22 16.16 5.76 2.17
CA ARG A 22 17.06 4.66 1.79
C ARG A 22 16.57 4.01 0.52
N ASN A 23 17.46 3.73 -0.42
CA ASN A 23 17.17 2.92 -1.62
C ASN A 23 17.60 1.48 -1.38
N ILE A 24 16.86 0.78 -0.55
CA ILE A 24 17.13 -0.61 -0.13
C ILE A 24 15.83 -1.41 -0.12
N ASP A 25 15.94 -2.72 -0.23
CA ASP A 25 14.80 -3.61 -0.03
C ASP A 25 14.49 -3.78 1.46
N ILE A 26 13.23 -4.09 1.78
CA ILE A 26 12.77 -4.26 3.16
C ILE A 26 13.55 -5.35 3.92
N ASN A 27 14.00 -6.41 3.24
CA ASN A 27 14.79 -7.50 3.83
C ASN A 27 16.19 -7.06 4.29
N GLN A 28 16.68 -5.91 3.81
CA GLN A 28 17.96 -5.31 4.21
C GLN A 28 17.85 -4.44 5.46
N ILE A 29 16.62 -4.13 5.91
CA ILE A 29 16.38 -3.38 7.13
C ILE A 29 16.58 -4.32 8.32
N LYS A 30 17.57 -4.04 9.16
CA LYS A 30 17.90 -4.87 10.34
C LYS A 30 17.37 -4.26 11.65
N ASP A 31 16.95 -3.01 11.62
CA ASP A 31 16.45 -2.28 12.80
C ASP A 31 15.09 -2.84 13.21
N LYS A 32 14.98 -3.40 14.44
CA LYS A 32 13.73 -3.90 15.02
C LYS A 32 13.08 -2.83 15.90
N SER A 33 12.77 -1.65 15.35
CA SER A 33 12.42 -0.53 16.20
C SER A 33 11.31 0.38 15.67
N PHE A 34 10.59 -0.06 14.66
CA PHE A 34 9.52 0.77 14.11
C PHE A 34 8.22 0.60 14.91
N ASP A 35 7.58 1.71 15.23
CA ASP A 35 6.26 1.74 15.87
C ASP A 35 5.14 1.67 14.83
N VAL A 36 5.40 2.22 13.63
CA VAL A 36 4.46 2.27 12.51
C VAL A 36 5.17 1.93 11.21
N ILE A 37 4.54 1.09 10.40
CA ILE A 37 4.90 0.88 8.99
C ILE A 37 3.75 1.36 8.13
N THR A 38 4.05 2.15 7.10
CA THR A 38 3.10 2.53 6.05
C THR A 38 3.50 1.92 4.72
N CYS A 39 2.56 1.30 4.02
CA CYS A 39 2.76 0.65 2.73
C CYS A 39 1.58 1.01 1.80
N MET A 40 1.70 2.15 1.13
CA MET A 40 0.61 2.76 0.36
C MET A 40 0.82 2.48 -1.13
N GLU A 41 -0.15 1.81 -1.78
CA GLU A 41 -0.14 1.50 -3.21
C GLU A 41 1.16 0.78 -3.66
N VAL A 42 1.58 -0.23 -2.89
CA VAL A 42 2.81 -1.00 -3.16
C VAL A 42 2.51 -2.48 -3.39
N LEU A 43 1.53 -3.04 -2.68
CA LEU A 43 1.32 -4.49 -2.64
C LEU A 43 0.92 -5.07 -3.99
N GLU A 44 0.24 -4.30 -4.84
CA GLU A 44 -0.13 -4.65 -6.22
C GLU A 44 1.05 -4.62 -7.20
N HIS A 45 2.21 -4.16 -6.78
CA HIS A 45 3.41 -4.06 -7.62
C HIS A 45 4.49 -5.07 -7.25
N VAL A 46 4.35 -5.75 -6.13
CA VAL A 46 5.34 -6.75 -5.68
C VAL A 46 5.00 -8.15 -6.19
N ASP A 47 6.03 -8.97 -6.34
CA ASP A 47 5.85 -10.36 -6.81
C ASP A 47 5.45 -11.30 -5.66
N ASP A 48 5.90 -11.02 -4.44
CA ASP A 48 5.59 -11.81 -3.24
C ASP A 48 5.19 -10.92 -2.06
N ILE A 49 3.90 -10.76 -1.87
CA ILE A 49 3.30 -10.02 -0.76
C ILE A 49 3.67 -10.64 0.60
N ASN A 50 3.77 -11.97 0.67
CA ASN A 50 4.10 -12.65 1.92
C ASN A 50 5.50 -12.28 2.42
N GLN A 51 6.47 -12.11 1.52
CA GLN A 51 7.81 -11.64 1.88
C GLN A 51 7.78 -10.22 2.46
N ILE A 52 7.01 -9.32 1.87
CA ILE A 52 6.86 -7.95 2.40
C ILE A 52 6.28 -7.99 3.81
N ILE A 53 5.20 -8.75 4.03
CA ILE A 53 4.55 -8.86 5.34
C ILE A 53 5.47 -9.53 6.37
N TYR A 54 6.15 -10.60 5.99
CA TYR A 54 7.09 -11.31 6.84
C TYR A 54 8.25 -10.41 7.31
N HIS A 55 8.87 -9.67 6.40
CA HIS A 55 9.94 -8.73 6.78
C HIS A 55 9.42 -7.55 7.58
N SER A 56 8.21 -7.05 7.28
CA SER A 56 7.54 -6.03 8.10
C SER A 56 7.31 -6.50 9.53
N ALA A 57 6.88 -7.76 9.71
CA ALA A 57 6.70 -8.35 11.03
C ALA A 57 8.00 -8.43 11.84
N LYS A 58 9.16 -8.58 11.16
CA LYS A 58 10.46 -8.64 11.82
C LYS A 58 10.98 -7.30 12.32
N ILE A 59 10.64 -6.21 11.64
CA ILE A 59 11.14 -4.88 11.95
C ILE A 59 10.17 -4.05 12.80
N LEU A 60 8.88 -4.42 12.81
CA LEU A 60 7.86 -3.76 13.61
C LEU A 60 7.91 -4.26 15.07
N LYS A 61 7.81 -3.36 16.02
CA LYS A 61 7.70 -3.69 17.45
C LYS A 61 6.41 -4.47 17.75
N SER A 62 6.40 -5.24 18.83
CA SER A 62 5.15 -5.79 19.40
C SER A 62 4.21 -4.62 19.74
N GLY A 63 2.92 -4.74 19.40
CA GLY A 63 1.94 -3.67 19.50
C GLY A 63 2.04 -2.59 18.42
N GLY A 64 3.07 -2.62 17.57
CA GLY A 64 3.22 -1.70 16.46
C GLY A 64 2.15 -1.90 15.39
N ILE A 65 1.88 -0.86 14.61
CA ILE A 65 0.80 -0.84 13.61
C ILE A 65 1.35 -0.87 12.18
N PHE A 66 0.76 -1.70 11.33
CA PHE A 66 0.94 -1.66 9.89
C PHE A 66 -0.30 -1.02 9.24
N ILE A 67 -0.09 0.00 8.42
CA ILE A 67 -1.13 0.71 7.66
C ILE A 67 -0.82 0.56 6.18
N GLY A 68 -1.80 0.15 5.40
CA GLY A 68 -1.61 -0.02 3.95
C GLY A 68 -2.81 0.40 3.14
N SER A 69 -2.58 0.57 1.83
CA SER A 69 -3.62 0.68 0.82
C SER A 69 -3.25 -0.15 -0.40
N THR A 70 -4.25 -0.63 -1.11
CA THR A 70 -4.08 -1.33 -2.39
C THR A 70 -5.41 -1.44 -3.13
N ILE A 71 -5.36 -1.92 -4.37
CA ILE A 71 -6.51 -2.13 -5.22
C ILE A 71 -7.06 -3.54 -4.99
N ASN A 72 -8.39 -3.64 -4.79
CA ASN A 72 -9.07 -4.92 -4.63
C ASN A 72 -9.17 -5.68 -5.97
N LYS A 73 -9.09 -7.00 -5.93
CA LYS A 73 -9.28 -7.88 -7.09
C LYS A 73 -10.77 -8.15 -7.34
N THR A 74 -11.46 -7.18 -7.94
CA THR A 74 -12.89 -7.26 -8.31
C THR A 74 -13.11 -6.83 -9.75
N PHE A 75 -14.21 -7.23 -10.35
CA PHE A 75 -14.58 -6.76 -11.69
C PHE A 75 -14.72 -5.23 -11.75
N SER A 76 -15.24 -4.62 -10.68
CA SER A 76 -15.34 -3.16 -10.58
C SER A 76 -13.97 -2.48 -10.61
N SER A 77 -12.98 -3.01 -9.88
CA SER A 77 -11.61 -2.45 -9.92
C SER A 77 -10.96 -2.60 -11.29
N TYR A 78 -11.20 -3.73 -11.98
CA TYR A 78 -10.75 -3.91 -13.35
C TYR A 78 -11.33 -2.87 -14.29
N LEU A 79 -12.64 -2.65 -14.21
CA LEU A 79 -13.33 -1.70 -15.07
C LEU A 79 -12.90 -0.25 -14.80
N PHE A 80 -12.84 0.15 -13.54
CA PHE A 80 -12.58 1.54 -13.17
C PHE A 80 -11.09 1.87 -13.03
N ALA A 81 -10.30 1.04 -12.36
CA ALA A 81 -8.89 1.32 -12.13
C ALA A 81 -8.02 1.06 -13.37
N ILE A 82 -8.32 -0.02 -14.11
CA ILE A 82 -7.50 -0.44 -15.27
C ILE A 82 -8.04 0.15 -16.56
N LEU A 83 -9.32 -0.10 -16.90
CA LEU A 83 -9.85 0.34 -18.19
C LEU A 83 -10.11 1.85 -18.22
N ALA A 84 -10.79 2.41 -17.21
CA ALA A 84 -11.14 3.81 -17.22
C ALA A 84 -9.91 4.70 -16.98
N ALA A 85 -9.11 4.41 -15.95
CA ALA A 85 -7.97 5.26 -15.60
C ALA A 85 -6.80 5.16 -16.60
N GLU A 86 -6.48 3.94 -17.09
CA GLU A 86 -5.36 3.75 -18.00
C GLU A 86 -5.74 4.01 -19.46
N LYS A 87 -6.84 3.41 -19.97
CA LYS A 87 -7.15 3.41 -21.40
C LYS A 87 -8.04 4.57 -21.84
N ILE A 88 -9.04 4.98 -21.04
CA ILE A 88 -10.01 5.99 -21.44
C ILE A 88 -9.55 7.38 -21.00
N LEU A 89 -9.28 7.56 -19.71
CA LEU A 89 -8.94 8.86 -19.15
C LEU A 89 -7.43 9.17 -19.20
N ARG A 90 -6.60 8.17 -19.43
CA ARG A 90 -5.12 8.29 -19.48
C ARG A 90 -4.52 9.03 -18.27
N ILE A 91 -5.16 8.91 -17.11
CA ILE A 91 -4.70 9.51 -15.85
C ILE A 91 -3.45 8.79 -15.33
N VAL A 92 -3.35 7.47 -15.64
CA VAL A 92 -2.24 6.60 -15.25
C VAL A 92 -1.65 5.98 -16.52
N PRO A 93 -0.34 5.79 -16.64
CA PRO A 93 0.27 5.11 -17.77
C PRO A 93 -0.30 3.70 -18.02
N GLU A 94 -0.40 3.31 -19.28
CA GLU A 94 -0.88 1.97 -19.64
C GLU A 94 -0.01 0.87 -19.01
N LYS A 95 -0.64 -0.25 -18.61
CA LYS A 95 0.00 -1.41 -17.96
C LYS A 95 0.60 -1.13 -16.58
N THR A 96 0.17 -0.06 -15.91
CA THR A 96 0.61 0.22 -14.53
C THR A 96 0.10 -0.85 -13.56
N HIS A 97 -1.10 -1.40 -13.80
CA HIS A 97 -1.70 -2.42 -12.95
C HIS A 97 -1.94 -3.72 -13.70
N SER A 98 -1.50 -4.84 -13.13
CA SER A 98 -1.83 -6.18 -13.60
C SER A 98 -2.96 -6.75 -12.75
N TRP A 99 -4.05 -7.20 -13.40
CA TRP A 99 -5.15 -7.88 -12.73
C TRP A 99 -4.71 -9.00 -11.78
N GLU A 100 -3.67 -9.73 -12.16
CA GLU A 100 -3.16 -10.88 -11.40
C GLU A 100 -2.57 -10.46 -10.05
N LYS A 101 -2.02 -9.27 -9.96
CA LYS A 101 -1.38 -8.70 -8.77
C LYS A 101 -2.36 -7.99 -7.83
N LEU A 102 -3.61 -7.79 -8.21
CA LEU A 102 -4.63 -7.20 -7.34
C LEU A 102 -4.99 -8.15 -6.20
N VAL A 103 -5.20 -7.62 -5.00
CA VAL A 103 -5.30 -8.41 -3.77
C VAL A 103 -6.66 -8.26 -3.09
N LYS A 104 -7.34 -9.40 -2.87
CA LYS A 104 -8.58 -9.40 -2.10
C LYS A 104 -8.29 -9.16 -0.60
N PRO A 105 -9.11 -8.34 0.12
CA PRO A 105 -8.93 -8.08 1.54
C PRO A 105 -8.82 -9.35 2.39
N ASN A 106 -9.65 -10.36 2.12
CA ASN A 106 -9.63 -11.63 2.86
C ASN A 106 -8.31 -12.39 2.71
N ILE A 107 -7.72 -12.39 1.52
CA ILE A 107 -6.41 -13.04 1.28
C ILE A 107 -5.33 -12.29 2.06
N LEU A 108 -5.35 -10.96 1.97
CA LEU A 108 -4.40 -10.12 2.68
C LEU A 108 -4.50 -10.30 4.20
N LYS A 109 -5.72 -10.31 4.74
CA LYS A 109 -6.00 -10.58 6.16
C LYS A 109 -5.38 -11.90 6.61
N VAL A 110 -5.62 -12.99 5.87
CA VAL A 110 -5.05 -14.32 6.21
C VAL A 110 -3.52 -14.28 6.18
N THR A 111 -2.92 -13.59 5.22
CA THR A 111 -1.47 -13.47 5.11
C THR A 111 -0.88 -12.70 6.30
N PHE A 112 -1.50 -11.62 6.73
CA PHE A 112 -1.09 -10.89 7.93
C PHE A 112 -1.21 -11.74 9.19
N LEU A 113 -2.33 -12.44 9.39
CA LEU A 113 -2.53 -13.32 10.55
C LEU A 113 -1.46 -14.42 10.63
N LYS A 114 -1.11 -15.05 9.50
CA LYS A 114 -0.03 -16.05 9.43
C LYS A 114 1.36 -15.51 9.80
N ASN A 115 1.57 -14.21 9.64
CA ASN A 115 2.83 -13.54 9.97
C ASN A 115 2.82 -12.84 11.35
N GLY A 116 1.89 -13.21 12.25
CA GLY A 116 1.86 -12.71 13.62
C GLY A 116 1.30 -11.29 13.74
N PHE A 117 0.32 -10.95 12.92
CA PHE A 117 -0.49 -9.75 13.08
C PHE A 117 -1.91 -10.11 13.57
N TYR A 118 -2.62 -9.15 14.12
CA TYR A 118 -4.01 -9.32 14.59
C TYR A 118 -4.84 -8.05 14.33
N ARG A 119 -6.16 -8.14 14.48
CA ARG A 119 -7.10 -7.03 14.27
C ARG A 119 -6.94 -6.36 12.90
N PHE A 120 -7.11 -7.12 11.84
CA PHE A 120 -7.15 -6.58 10.50
C PHE A 120 -8.48 -5.85 10.27
N ASN A 121 -8.41 -4.53 10.08
CA ASN A 121 -9.56 -3.69 9.73
C ASN A 121 -9.33 -3.10 8.35
N ASP A 122 -10.34 -3.12 7.51
CA ASP A 122 -10.30 -2.53 6.17
C ASP A 122 -11.47 -1.59 5.93
N ILE A 123 -11.25 -0.57 5.11
CA ILE A 123 -12.24 0.43 4.71
C ILE A 123 -12.01 0.81 3.26
N GLY A 124 -13.09 0.93 2.50
CA GLY A 124 -13.03 1.38 1.11
C GLY A 124 -12.66 2.86 1.00
N VAL A 125 -12.00 3.21 -0.10
CA VAL A 125 -11.66 4.59 -0.45
C VAL A 125 -12.18 4.87 -1.84
N MET A 126 -12.97 5.92 -2.00
CA MET A 126 -13.60 6.30 -3.25
C MET A 126 -13.22 7.73 -3.65
N TYR A 127 -12.79 7.87 -4.89
CA TYR A 127 -12.54 9.17 -5.51
C TYR A 127 -13.79 9.68 -6.22
N ASN A 128 -14.13 10.95 -5.99
CA ASN A 128 -15.17 11.65 -6.73
C ASN A 128 -14.54 12.62 -7.72
N PRO A 129 -14.59 12.35 -9.05
CA PRO A 129 -13.97 13.21 -10.06
C PRO A 129 -14.67 14.55 -10.25
N PHE A 130 -15.95 14.69 -9.86
CA PHE A 130 -16.71 15.94 -10.05
C PHE A 130 -16.25 17.06 -9.13
N ASN A 131 -15.82 16.72 -7.91
CA ASN A 131 -15.36 17.69 -6.92
C ASN A 131 -13.93 17.46 -6.45
N ASN A 132 -13.20 16.55 -7.11
CA ASN A 132 -11.80 16.21 -6.83
C ASN A 132 -11.57 15.85 -5.34
N SER A 133 -12.48 15.05 -4.76
CA SER A 133 -12.42 14.69 -3.35
C SER A 133 -12.35 13.18 -3.14
N TRP A 134 -11.73 12.78 -2.03
CA TRP A 134 -11.68 11.40 -1.54
C TRP A 134 -12.61 11.24 -0.34
N ARG A 135 -13.26 10.10 -0.23
CA ARG A 135 -14.10 9.74 0.92
C ARG A 135 -13.94 8.28 1.29
N TYR A 136 -14.13 7.99 2.55
CA TYR A 136 -14.25 6.62 3.04
C TYR A 136 -15.60 6.01 2.63
N SER A 137 -15.60 4.69 2.47
CA SER A 137 -16.78 3.91 2.09
C SER A 137 -16.75 2.54 2.79
N ASN A 138 -17.90 2.03 3.14
CA ASN A 138 -18.00 0.64 3.61
C ASN A 138 -17.81 -0.39 2.48
N LEU A 139 -17.77 0.08 1.22
CA LEU A 139 -17.53 -0.75 0.05
C LEU A 139 -16.04 -0.74 -0.32
N THR A 140 -15.40 -1.89 -0.20
CA THR A 140 -13.98 -2.09 -0.58
C THR A 140 -13.83 -2.56 -2.03
N ASN A 141 -14.80 -2.27 -2.90
CA ASN A 141 -14.89 -2.87 -4.24
C ASN A 141 -13.81 -2.42 -5.22
N ILE A 142 -13.19 -1.26 -5.03
CA ILE A 142 -12.15 -0.73 -5.91
C ILE A 142 -10.85 -0.63 -5.13
N ASN A 143 -10.70 0.41 -4.32
CA ASN A 143 -9.54 0.64 -3.48
C ASN A 143 -9.93 0.44 -2.01
N TYR A 144 -9.02 -0.03 -1.22
CA TYR A 144 -9.20 -0.08 0.22
C TYR A 144 -7.93 0.26 0.98
N MET A 145 -8.10 0.86 2.13
CA MET A 145 -7.08 1.02 3.16
C MET A 145 -7.31 -0.01 4.25
N PHE A 146 -6.25 -0.39 4.91
CA PHE A 146 -6.35 -1.32 6.04
C PHE A 146 -5.31 -0.98 7.11
N ASN A 147 -5.57 -1.45 8.32
CA ASN A 147 -4.59 -1.47 9.39
C ASN A 147 -4.62 -2.81 10.12
N THR A 148 -3.49 -3.15 10.71
CA THR A 148 -3.33 -4.35 11.54
C THR A 148 -2.20 -4.14 12.53
N PHE A 149 -2.19 -4.90 13.61
CA PHE A 149 -1.24 -4.73 14.72
C PHE A 149 -0.35 -5.95 14.84
N LYS A 150 0.91 -5.75 15.17
CA LYS A 150 1.86 -6.83 15.45
C LYS A 150 1.62 -7.40 16.85
N THR A 151 1.55 -8.74 16.97
CA THR A 151 1.55 -9.44 18.24
C THR A 151 2.86 -9.27 19.00
#